data_0c85a2cf8e02ec9587a8dc34f0544a45
#
_entry.id   0c85a2cf8e02ec9587a8dc34f0544a45
#
_cell.length_a   1.000
_cell.length_b   1.000
_cell.length_c   1.000
_cell.angle_alpha   90.00
_cell.angle_beta   90.00
_cell.angle_gamma   90.00
#
_symmetry.space_group_name_H-M   'P 1'
#
loop_
_entity.id
_entity.type
_entity.pdbx_description
1 polymer ?
#
loop_
_entity_poly.entity_id
_entity_poly.type
_entity_poly.pdbx_seq_one_letter_code
_entity_poly.pdbx_strand_id
1 'polypeptide(L)'
;MDDLDTKAPARPKVNKIDDNDTRVTGTAEANSYIWIQAGEEWISTEGKTNSRGKFSVKIPRQKAGTFIAVCAFDQTGNQSKFAEQWVIDKTAPKTLTVNKITSKTTNVTGKTEAKARVQIKQGTKILGKATADKKGNYKVKIAKQKKGKKLTIQASDKANNTKKISVTIK
;
A
#
# COMPACT_ATOMS: atom_id res chain seq x y z
N MET A 1 34.22 -26.50 -30.06
CA MET A 1 33.56 -25.17 -30.17
C MET A 1 32.38 -25.25 -29.23
N ASP A 2 32.54 -24.68 -28.01
CA ASP A 2 31.47 -24.73 -27.00
C ASP A 2 30.29 -23.94 -27.57
N ASP A 3 29.14 -24.59 -27.68
CA ASP A 3 27.90 -23.92 -28.06
C ASP A 3 27.60 -22.88 -26.95
N LEU A 4 27.75 -21.61 -27.30
CA LEU A 4 27.37 -20.50 -26.42
C LEU A 4 25.88 -20.63 -26.12
N ASP A 5 25.54 -20.75 -24.84
CA ASP A 5 24.13 -20.70 -24.42
C ASP A 5 23.54 -19.31 -24.78
N THR A 6 22.60 -19.31 -25.70
CA THR A 6 21.89 -18.11 -26.18
C THR A 6 20.44 -18.07 -25.71
N LYS A 7 20.03 -19.04 -24.88
CA LYS A 7 18.66 -19.18 -24.42
C LYS A 7 18.40 -18.30 -23.19
N ALA A 8 17.58 -17.28 -23.35
CA ALA A 8 17.18 -16.43 -22.23
C ALA A 8 16.37 -17.21 -21.18
N PRO A 9 16.54 -16.90 -19.88
CA PRO A 9 15.71 -17.43 -18.81
C PRO A 9 14.23 -17.09 -19.01
N ALA A 10 13.35 -17.89 -18.41
CA ALA A 10 11.93 -17.57 -18.36
C ALA A 10 11.69 -16.29 -17.55
N ARG A 11 10.60 -15.58 -17.88
CA ARG A 11 10.16 -14.39 -17.12
C ARG A 11 10.02 -14.74 -15.63
N PRO A 12 10.58 -13.95 -14.71
CA PRO A 12 10.38 -14.15 -13.27
C PRO A 12 8.91 -14.11 -12.86
N LYS A 13 8.56 -14.87 -11.83
CA LYS A 13 7.27 -14.73 -11.12
C LYS A 13 7.52 -13.90 -9.88
N VAL A 14 6.92 -12.72 -9.79
CA VAL A 14 7.11 -11.77 -8.71
C VAL A 14 5.88 -11.73 -7.82
N ASN A 15 6.07 -11.83 -6.51
CA ASN A 15 4.99 -11.66 -5.54
C ASN A 15 4.51 -10.21 -5.53
N LYS A 16 3.27 -9.98 -5.08
CA LYS A 16 2.73 -8.62 -4.91
C LYS A 16 3.66 -7.79 -4.03
N ILE A 17 3.82 -6.53 -4.40
CA ILE A 17 4.66 -5.55 -3.70
C ILE A 17 3.76 -4.44 -3.19
N ASP A 18 3.91 -4.06 -1.94
CA ASP A 18 3.22 -2.91 -1.37
C ASP A 18 4.20 -1.81 -0.89
N ASP A 19 3.66 -0.66 -0.54
CA ASP A 19 4.43 0.54 -0.15
C ASP A 19 5.15 0.42 1.20
N ASN A 20 4.94 -0.67 1.94
CA ASN A 20 5.68 -0.99 3.16
C ASN A 20 6.83 -1.98 2.92
N ASP A 21 6.87 -2.61 1.75
CA ASP A 21 7.86 -3.62 1.45
C ASP A 21 9.27 -3.02 1.31
N THR A 22 10.24 -3.72 1.85
CA THR A 22 11.67 -3.45 1.71
C THR A 22 12.39 -4.56 0.95
N ARG A 23 11.65 -5.50 0.41
CA ARG A 23 12.15 -6.62 -0.38
C ARG A 23 11.17 -6.97 -1.50
N VAL A 24 11.74 -7.34 -2.64
CA VAL A 24 10.99 -8.00 -3.73
C VAL A 24 11.29 -9.48 -3.67
N THR A 25 10.25 -10.30 -3.67
CA THR A 25 10.36 -11.75 -3.57
C THR A 25 9.68 -12.43 -4.76
N GLY A 26 10.12 -13.63 -5.06
CA GLY A 26 9.54 -14.38 -6.17
C GLY A 26 10.35 -15.61 -6.54
N THR A 27 10.13 -16.08 -7.76
CA THR A 27 10.86 -17.20 -8.35
C THR A 27 11.32 -16.87 -9.78
N ALA A 28 12.46 -17.38 -10.16
CA ALA A 28 13.03 -17.33 -11.50
C ALA A 28 13.87 -18.59 -11.72
N GLU A 29 14.59 -18.65 -12.80
CA GLU A 29 15.55 -19.74 -13.06
C GLU A 29 16.58 -19.83 -11.93
N ALA A 30 16.92 -21.04 -11.52
CA ALA A 30 17.89 -21.28 -10.46
C ALA A 30 19.26 -20.69 -10.80
N ASN A 31 19.95 -20.17 -9.80
CA ASN A 31 21.30 -19.57 -9.94
C ASN A 31 21.37 -18.39 -10.92
N SER A 32 20.25 -17.70 -11.17
CA SER A 32 20.19 -16.50 -11.99
C SER A 32 20.44 -15.24 -11.17
N TYR A 33 20.88 -14.19 -11.83
CA TYR A 33 20.92 -12.84 -11.28
C TYR A 33 19.56 -12.17 -11.44
N ILE A 34 19.13 -11.40 -10.44
CA ILE A 34 17.86 -10.68 -10.45
C ILE A 34 18.11 -9.18 -10.38
N TRP A 35 17.66 -8.47 -11.40
CA TRP A 35 17.72 -7.02 -11.47
C TRP A 35 16.33 -6.42 -11.35
N ILE A 36 16.23 -5.33 -10.58
CA ILE A 36 14.95 -4.68 -10.26
C ILE A 36 15.03 -3.20 -10.59
N GLN A 37 14.06 -2.74 -11.35
CA GLN A 37 13.89 -1.36 -11.78
C GLN A 37 12.61 -0.78 -11.18
N ALA A 38 12.68 0.48 -10.72
CA ALA A 38 11.53 1.28 -10.29
C ALA A 38 11.40 2.50 -11.21
N GLY A 39 10.33 2.57 -11.99
CA GLY A 39 10.24 3.53 -13.07
C GLY A 39 11.37 3.32 -14.08
N GLU A 40 12.25 4.32 -14.24
CA GLU A 40 13.41 4.25 -15.15
C GLU A 40 14.73 3.94 -14.42
N GLU A 41 14.71 3.80 -13.10
CA GLU A 41 15.92 3.64 -12.27
C GLU A 41 16.13 2.17 -11.84
N TRP A 42 17.37 1.68 -11.95
CA TRP A 42 17.77 0.41 -11.35
C TRP A 42 17.92 0.58 -9.84
N ILE A 43 17.05 -0.06 -9.07
CA ILE A 43 17.08 0.00 -7.61
C ILE A 43 17.79 -1.20 -6.96
N SER A 44 18.04 -2.24 -7.73
CA SER A 44 18.90 -3.37 -7.35
C SER A 44 19.41 -4.14 -8.57
N THR A 45 20.71 -4.46 -8.57
CA THR A 45 21.37 -5.26 -9.60
C THR A 45 22.17 -6.43 -9.00
N GLU A 46 22.05 -6.65 -7.68
CA GLU A 46 22.83 -7.66 -6.93
C GLU A 46 21.99 -8.86 -6.48
N GLY A 47 20.73 -8.92 -6.91
CA GLY A 47 19.84 -10.03 -6.55
C GLY A 47 20.29 -11.34 -7.19
N LYS A 48 20.05 -12.44 -6.48
CA LYS A 48 20.28 -13.81 -6.98
C LYS A 48 19.16 -14.75 -6.55
N THR A 49 18.86 -15.72 -7.40
CA THR A 49 18.05 -16.88 -7.02
C THR A 49 18.90 -17.95 -6.37
N ASN A 50 18.30 -18.72 -5.49
CA ASN A 50 18.93 -19.92 -4.94
C ASN A 50 18.79 -21.12 -5.89
N SER A 51 19.29 -22.29 -5.47
CA SER A 51 19.21 -23.55 -6.25
C SER A 51 17.78 -24.03 -6.54
N ARG A 52 16.77 -23.49 -5.83
CA ARG A 52 15.35 -23.75 -6.04
C ARG A 52 14.65 -22.66 -6.86
N GLY A 53 15.42 -21.70 -7.38
CA GLY A 53 14.90 -20.56 -8.14
C GLY A 53 14.19 -19.50 -7.31
N LYS A 54 14.26 -19.52 -5.97
CA LYS A 54 13.65 -18.49 -5.12
C LYS A 54 14.59 -17.32 -4.94
N PHE A 55 14.04 -16.10 -4.95
CA PHE A 55 14.78 -14.88 -4.63
C PHE A 55 14.07 -14.01 -3.60
N SER A 56 14.85 -13.23 -2.88
CA SER A 56 14.40 -12.20 -1.95
C SER A 56 15.43 -11.08 -1.96
N VAL A 57 15.14 -10.02 -2.71
CA VAL A 57 16.06 -8.93 -3.02
C VAL A 57 15.67 -7.69 -2.23
N LYS A 58 16.62 -7.12 -1.48
CA LYS A 58 16.40 -5.87 -0.73
C LYS A 58 16.24 -4.70 -1.69
N ILE A 59 15.27 -3.84 -1.41
CA ILE A 59 15.00 -2.60 -2.15
C ILE A 59 14.71 -1.46 -1.18
N PRO A 60 14.91 -0.20 -1.58
CA PRO A 60 14.32 0.94 -0.87
C PRO A 60 12.79 0.85 -0.95
N ARG A 61 12.09 1.32 0.09
CA ARG A 61 10.63 1.44 0.03
C ARG A 61 10.20 2.27 -1.16
N GLN A 62 9.18 1.80 -1.86
CA GLN A 62 8.61 2.46 -3.02
C GLN A 62 7.25 3.05 -2.68
N LYS A 63 6.92 4.19 -3.29
CA LYS A 63 5.59 4.79 -3.14
C LYS A 63 4.54 3.93 -3.85
N ALA A 64 3.33 3.88 -3.30
CA ALA A 64 2.18 3.29 -3.97
C ALA A 64 2.02 3.88 -5.39
N GLY A 65 1.71 3.01 -6.36
CA GLY A 65 1.62 3.38 -7.76
C GLY A 65 2.95 3.45 -8.51
N THR A 66 4.09 3.15 -7.87
CA THR A 66 5.38 3.01 -8.57
C THR A 66 5.36 1.75 -9.44
N PHE A 67 5.84 1.87 -10.67
CA PHE A 67 6.01 0.74 -11.58
C PHE A 67 7.30 0.01 -11.28
N ILE A 68 7.24 -1.29 -11.03
CA ILE A 68 8.39 -2.17 -10.78
C ILE A 68 8.53 -3.15 -11.92
N ALA A 69 9.72 -3.26 -12.48
CA ALA A 69 10.09 -4.24 -13.48
C ALA A 69 11.23 -5.11 -12.98
N VAL A 70 11.10 -6.42 -13.11
CA VAL A 70 12.07 -7.41 -12.64
C VAL A 70 12.49 -8.30 -13.78
N CYS A 71 13.78 -8.47 -14.02
CA CYS A 71 14.31 -9.43 -14.99
C CYS A 71 15.35 -10.35 -14.35
N ALA A 72 15.55 -11.48 -14.97
CA ALA A 72 16.59 -12.44 -14.62
C ALA A 72 17.64 -12.51 -15.72
N PHE A 73 18.90 -12.69 -15.31
CA PHE A 73 20.02 -13.01 -16.19
C PHE A 73 20.56 -14.38 -15.82
N ASP A 74 20.83 -15.21 -16.80
CA ASP A 74 21.54 -16.47 -16.57
C ASP A 74 23.05 -16.25 -16.39
N GLN A 75 23.80 -17.34 -16.23
CA GLN A 75 25.25 -17.31 -16.04
C GLN A 75 26.02 -16.83 -17.28
N THR A 76 25.40 -16.90 -18.46
CA THR A 76 25.98 -16.48 -19.74
C THR A 76 25.56 -15.07 -20.15
N GLY A 77 24.71 -14.42 -19.35
CA GLY A 77 24.28 -13.04 -19.55
C GLY A 77 23.03 -12.87 -20.41
N ASN A 78 22.31 -13.96 -20.73
CA ASN A 78 21.04 -13.83 -21.44
C ASN A 78 19.96 -13.28 -20.51
N GLN A 79 19.22 -12.29 -20.98
CA GLN A 79 18.21 -11.58 -20.20
C GLN A 79 16.79 -12.13 -20.48
N SER A 80 16.03 -12.36 -19.44
CA SER A 80 14.60 -12.69 -19.53
C SER A 80 13.76 -11.49 -19.96
N LYS A 81 12.50 -11.76 -20.31
CA LYS A 81 11.46 -10.70 -20.36
C LYS A 81 11.22 -10.17 -18.93
N PHE A 82 10.81 -8.89 -18.83
CA PHE A 82 10.46 -8.27 -17.55
C PHE A 82 9.15 -8.83 -16.99
N ALA A 83 9.14 -9.09 -15.69
CA ALA A 83 7.93 -9.21 -14.90
C ALA A 83 7.59 -7.82 -14.34
N GLU A 84 6.35 -7.41 -14.50
CA GLU A 84 5.88 -6.06 -14.21
C GLU A 84 4.86 -6.07 -13.08
N GLN A 85 4.97 -5.11 -12.16
CA GLN A 85 4.10 -4.95 -11.01
C GLN A 85 3.91 -3.44 -10.71
N TRP A 86 2.77 -3.11 -10.12
CA TRP A 86 2.54 -1.80 -9.52
C TRP A 86 2.56 -1.93 -8.00
N VAL A 87 3.27 -1.03 -7.34
CA VAL A 87 3.31 -0.99 -5.87
C VAL A 87 1.92 -0.67 -5.33
N ILE A 88 1.39 -1.54 -4.47
CA ILE A 88 0.05 -1.45 -3.89
C ILE A 88 0.09 -0.52 -2.67
N ASP A 89 -0.92 0.33 -2.51
CA ASP A 89 -1.12 1.13 -1.30
C ASP A 89 -1.68 0.25 -0.17
N LYS A 90 -0.88 0.07 0.89
CA LYS A 90 -1.26 -0.62 2.14
C LYS A 90 -1.15 0.31 3.37
N THR A 91 -0.91 1.58 3.15
CA THR A 91 -0.74 2.57 4.23
C THR A 91 -2.07 3.25 4.53
N ALA A 92 -2.58 3.06 5.74
CA ALA A 92 -3.77 3.77 6.23
C ALA A 92 -3.49 5.28 6.42
N PRO A 93 -4.53 6.13 6.40
CA PRO A 93 -4.38 7.55 6.71
C PRO A 93 -3.59 7.77 7.99
N LYS A 94 -2.55 8.59 7.93
CA LYS A 94 -1.65 8.83 9.09
C LYS A 94 -2.32 9.65 10.17
N THR A 95 -3.16 10.59 9.77
CA THR A 95 -3.85 11.53 10.66
C THR A 95 -5.33 11.20 10.73
N LEU A 96 -5.89 11.17 11.93
CA LEU A 96 -7.32 11.20 12.17
C LEU A 96 -7.56 11.85 13.53
N THR A 97 -8.15 13.03 13.52
CA THR A 97 -8.56 13.76 14.71
C THR A 97 -10.07 14.01 14.68
N VAL A 98 -10.64 14.27 15.85
CA VAL A 98 -12.04 14.64 15.99
C VAL A 98 -12.16 15.73 17.03
N ASN A 99 -12.95 16.76 16.73
CA ASN A 99 -13.29 17.78 17.70
C ASN A 99 -14.31 17.25 18.71
N LYS A 100 -14.40 17.86 19.88
CA LYS A 100 -15.32 17.47 20.96
C LYS A 100 -16.74 17.25 20.45
N ILE A 101 -17.32 16.11 20.80
CA ILE A 101 -18.71 15.77 20.51
C ILE A 101 -19.53 15.81 21.80
N THR A 102 -20.63 16.54 21.76
CA THR A 102 -21.61 16.63 22.86
C THR A 102 -22.96 16.08 22.42
N SER A 103 -23.89 15.94 23.36
CA SER A 103 -25.27 15.52 23.06
C SER A 103 -26.02 16.49 22.14
N LYS A 104 -25.51 17.72 21.95
CA LYS A 104 -26.09 18.73 21.04
C LYS A 104 -25.44 18.74 19.65
N THR A 105 -24.35 18.01 19.44
CA THR A 105 -23.58 18.00 18.20
C THR A 105 -24.39 17.38 17.06
N THR A 106 -24.49 18.09 15.94
CA THR A 106 -25.10 17.62 14.68
C THR A 106 -24.10 17.58 13.52
N ASN A 107 -22.91 18.14 13.70
CA ASN A 107 -21.81 18.06 12.76
C ASN A 107 -20.55 17.62 13.50
N VAL A 108 -20.01 16.47 13.14
CA VAL A 108 -18.73 15.97 13.64
C VAL A 108 -17.63 16.50 12.72
N THR A 109 -16.67 17.18 13.28
CA THR A 109 -15.57 17.79 12.52
C THR A 109 -14.23 17.32 13.03
N GLY A 110 -13.21 17.42 12.18
CA GLY A 110 -11.83 17.09 12.50
C GLY A 110 -10.94 17.12 11.28
N LYS A 111 -9.78 16.49 11.39
CA LYS A 111 -8.80 16.39 10.30
C LYS A 111 -8.40 14.95 10.05
N THR A 112 -8.16 14.65 8.79
CA THR A 112 -7.60 13.39 8.32
C THR A 112 -6.76 13.66 7.07
N GLU A 113 -6.40 12.62 6.34
CA GLU A 113 -5.76 12.74 5.04
C GLU A 113 -6.70 13.38 4.00
N ALA A 114 -6.15 14.21 3.11
CA ALA A 114 -6.92 14.85 2.05
C ALA A 114 -7.70 13.82 1.23
N LYS A 115 -8.95 14.11 0.94
CA LYS A 115 -9.87 13.27 0.15
C LYS A 115 -10.20 11.90 0.77
N ALA A 116 -9.78 11.61 2.01
CA ALA A 116 -10.19 10.40 2.71
C ALA A 116 -11.69 10.39 2.98
N ARG A 117 -12.29 9.23 2.89
CA ARG A 117 -13.71 9.04 3.24
C ARG A 117 -13.82 8.85 4.74
N VAL A 118 -14.73 9.58 5.38
CA VAL A 118 -14.95 9.53 6.82
C VAL A 118 -16.35 8.98 7.11
N GLN A 119 -16.43 8.06 8.06
CA GLN A 119 -17.68 7.50 8.56
C GLN A 119 -17.72 7.65 10.09
N ILE A 120 -18.88 8.03 10.60
CA ILE A 120 -19.19 8.03 12.03
C ILE A 120 -20.10 6.85 12.30
N LYS A 121 -19.71 5.98 13.24
CA LYS A 121 -20.46 4.78 13.60
C LYS A 121 -20.76 4.73 15.09
N GLN A 122 -21.91 4.13 15.42
CA GLN A 122 -22.23 3.64 16.75
C GLN A 122 -22.39 2.12 16.67
N GLY A 123 -21.41 1.38 17.19
CA GLY A 123 -21.34 -0.05 16.92
C GLY A 123 -21.21 -0.31 15.40
N THR A 124 -22.14 -1.07 14.83
CA THR A 124 -22.20 -1.35 13.40
C THR A 124 -23.02 -0.33 12.59
N LYS A 125 -23.83 0.50 13.30
CA LYS A 125 -24.71 1.50 12.65
C LYS A 125 -23.89 2.71 12.18
N ILE A 126 -24.01 3.05 10.90
CA ILE A 126 -23.44 4.26 10.31
C ILE A 126 -24.38 5.43 10.59
N LEU A 127 -23.89 6.47 11.28
CA LEU A 127 -24.64 7.68 11.59
C LEU A 127 -24.49 8.76 10.52
N GLY A 128 -23.37 8.78 9.81
CA GLY A 128 -23.10 9.73 8.76
C GLY A 128 -21.79 9.45 8.03
N LYS A 129 -21.63 10.05 6.85
CA LYS A 129 -20.47 9.92 5.98
C LYS A 129 -20.13 11.27 5.36
N ALA A 130 -18.84 11.51 5.11
CA ALA A 130 -18.36 12.65 4.33
C ALA A 130 -17.00 12.33 3.72
N THR A 131 -16.54 13.19 2.82
CA THR A 131 -15.19 13.13 2.25
C THR A 131 -14.42 14.35 2.73
N ALA A 132 -13.18 14.15 3.21
CA ALA A 132 -12.31 15.24 3.60
C ALA A 132 -11.94 16.11 2.39
N ASP A 133 -11.78 17.39 2.61
CA ASP A 133 -11.37 18.35 1.59
C ASP A 133 -9.88 18.20 1.21
N LYS A 134 -9.39 19.06 0.32
CA LYS A 134 -7.98 19.06 -0.12
C LYS A 134 -6.98 19.35 1.02
N LYS A 135 -7.44 19.95 2.13
CA LYS A 135 -6.64 20.25 3.32
C LYS A 135 -6.80 19.19 4.42
N GLY A 136 -7.61 18.16 4.18
CA GLY A 136 -7.88 17.08 5.11
C GLY A 136 -8.96 17.41 6.15
N ASN A 137 -9.68 18.53 6.05
CA ASN A 137 -10.77 18.84 6.95
C ASN A 137 -12.02 18.04 6.57
N TYR A 138 -12.70 17.48 7.55
CA TYR A 138 -13.97 16.81 7.34
C TYR A 138 -15.09 17.36 8.22
N LYS A 139 -16.31 17.23 7.74
CA LYS A 139 -17.54 17.61 8.44
C LYS A 139 -18.61 16.58 8.11
N VAL A 140 -19.01 15.79 9.10
CA VAL A 140 -20.01 14.73 8.95
C VAL A 140 -21.28 15.13 9.70
N LYS A 141 -22.39 15.24 8.99
CA LYS A 141 -23.69 15.48 9.59
C LYS A 141 -24.21 14.20 10.26
N ILE A 142 -24.63 14.30 11.52
CA ILE A 142 -25.25 13.21 12.28
C ILE A 142 -26.48 13.71 13.04
N ALA A 143 -27.38 12.80 13.38
CA ALA A 143 -28.42 13.08 14.36
C ALA A 143 -27.81 13.23 15.76
N LYS A 144 -28.42 14.02 16.63
CA LYS A 144 -28.02 14.15 18.04
C LYS A 144 -27.96 12.79 18.71
N GLN A 145 -26.91 12.55 19.49
CA GLN A 145 -26.65 11.31 20.21
C GLN A 145 -26.68 11.55 21.72
N LYS A 146 -27.04 10.54 22.47
CA LYS A 146 -27.07 10.64 23.95
C LYS A 146 -25.66 10.72 24.55
N LYS A 147 -25.51 11.57 25.60
CA LYS A 147 -24.30 11.62 26.41
C LYS A 147 -23.90 10.22 26.92
N GLY A 148 -22.60 9.95 26.96
CA GLY A 148 -22.03 8.66 27.39
C GLY A 148 -21.97 7.58 26.31
N LYS A 149 -22.60 7.78 25.16
CA LYS A 149 -22.48 6.84 24.05
C LYS A 149 -21.07 6.92 23.41
N LYS A 150 -20.56 5.77 22.96
CA LYS A 150 -19.28 5.65 22.27
C LYS A 150 -19.51 5.69 20.76
N LEU A 151 -18.77 6.57 20.08
CA LEU A 151 -18.75 6.63 18.62
C LEU A 151 -17.39 6.22 18.10
N THR A 152 -17.38 5.57 16.93
CA THR A 152 -16.17 5.28 16.16
C THR A 152 -16.13 6.18 14.94
N ILE A 153 -15.03 6.92 14.78
CA ILE A 153 -14.71 7.68 13.60
C ILE A 153 -13.74 6.85 12.77
N GLN A 154 -14.08 6.60 11.52
CA GLN A 154 -13.26 5.81 10.60
C GLN A 154 -12.91 6.65 9.38
N ALA A 155 -11.63 6.78 9.06
CA ALA A 155 -11.14 7.34 7.82
C ALA A 155 -10.59 6.24 6.92
N SER A 156 -10.91 6.30 5.63
CA SER A 156 -10.45 5.34 4.62
C SER A 156 -9.89 6.07 3.42
N ASP A 157 -8.73 5.63 2.93
CA ASP A 157 -8.15 6.14 1.69
C ASP A 157 -8.80 5.50 0.44
N LYS A 158 -8.29 5.84 -0.74
CA LYS A 158 -8.75 5.27 -2.03
C LYS A 158 -8.59 3.75 -2.11
N ALA A 159 -7.55 3.20 -1.49
CA ALA A 159 -7.24 1.77 -1.47
C ALA A 159 -7.96 1.01 -0.36
N ASN A 160 -8.89 1.67 0.36
CA ASN A 160 -9.64 1.13 1.50
C ASN A 160 -8.79 0.81 2.74
N ASN A 161 -7.57 1.35 2.85
CA ASN A 161 -6.84 1.31 4.10
C ASN A 161 -7.52 2.23 5.11
N THR A 162 -7.73 1.76 6.32
CA THR A 162 -8.56 2.44 7.32
C THR A 162 -7.80 2.77 8.59
N LYS A 163 -8.11 3.93 9.16
CA LYS A 163 -7.75 4.32 10.52
C LYS A 163 -9.02 4.61 11.32
N LYS A 164 -9.04 4.18 12.57
CA LYS A 164 -10.20 4.34 13.47
C LYS A 164 -9.78 4.99 14.78
N ILE A 165 -10.63 5.84 15.31
CA ILE A 165 -10.56 6.35 16.67
C ILE A 165 -11.93 6.24 17.33
N SER A 166 -11.96 6.07 18.65
CA SER A 166 -13.18 6.02 19.44
C SER A 166 -13.27 7.22 20.35
N VAL A 167 -14.46 7.79 20.48
CA VAL A 167 -14.75 8.92 21.37
C VAL A 167 -16.04 8.68 22.13
N THR A 168 -16.13 9.25 23.34
CA THR A 168 -17.34 9.22 24.14
C THR A 168 -18.01 10.59 24.09
N ILE A 169 -19.33 10.61 23.87
CA ILE A 169 -20.13 11.85 23.83
C ILE A 169 -20.20 12.46 25.23
N LYS A 170 -19.86 13.72 25.35
CA LYS A 170 -19.86 14.50 26.60
C LYS A 170 -21.18 15.26 26.85
#